data_e3b3a6202987978926de35905be1daa0
#
_entry.id   e3b3a6202987978926de35905be1daa0
#
_cell.length_a   1.000
_cell.length_b   1.000
_cell.length_c   1.000
_cell.angle_alpha   90.00
_cell.angle_beta   90.00
_cell.angle_gamma   90.00
#
_symmetry.space_group_name_H-M   'P 1'
#
loop_
_entity.id
_entity.type
_entity.pdbx_description
1 polymer ?
#
loop_
_entity_poly.entity_id
_entity_poly.type
_entity_poly.pdbx_seq_one_letter_code
_entity_poly.pdbx_strand_id
1 'polypeptide(L)'
;MRKTTLVFCLFFSSVLSFGQIPVNNIIKPGVKTMKNANGDPSNIRLESKENGVIVVFSCNTCPFVVGSSYFPGWENQYNALHSMAQNNDIGFVLINSNEAKRNGVDSFEEMKKHAKKNNYSMSYLLDENSELANFLKAKTTPHVFFFDGSFRLIYTGSIDNIWDGKRKKDISFLKNTINAHVSGKKIKPKQTSPKGCSIKRIKKEPNQ
;
A
#
# COMPACT_ATOMS: atom_id res chain seq x y z
N MET A 1 52.61 41.77 7.40
CA MET A 1 51.50 41.02 8.02
C MET A 1 50.60 40.47 6.91
N ARG A 2 50.71 39.17 6.60
CA ARG A 2 49.90 38.51 5.58
C ARG A 2 48.60 37.97 6.25
N LYS A 3 47.44 38.44 5.83
CA LYS A 3 46.14 37.93 6.27
C LYS A 3 45.78 36.71 5.46
N THR A 4 45.75 35.53 6.07
CA THR A 4 45.32 34.28 5.45
C THR A 4 43.79 34.18 5.61
N THR A 5 43.05 34.28 4.50
CA THR A 5 41.61 34.11 4.49
C THR A 5 41.30 32.62 4.36
N LEU A 6 40.73 32.05 5.42
CA LEU A 6 40.27 30.65 5.43
C LEU A 6 38.91 30.56 4.75
N VAL A 7 38.87 29.96 3.57
CA VAL A 7 37.61 29.68 2.86
C VAL A 7 37.02 28.37 3.39
N PHE A 8 35.93 28.47 4.12
CA PHE A 8 35.17 27.31 4.62
C PHE A 8 34.23 26.80 3.53
N CYS A 9 34.61 25.74 2.81
CA CYS A 9 33.74 25.06 1.90
C CYS A 9 32.72 24.23 2.68
N LEU A 10 31.48 24.73 2.77
CA LEU A 10 30.34 23.95 3.26
C LEU A 10 29.94 22.93 2.18
N PHE A 11 30.32 21.66 2.38
CA PHE A 11 29.78 20.54 1.63
C PHE A 11 28.32 20.32 2.04
N PHE A 12 27.40 20.75 1.20
CA PHE A 12 25.98 20.41 1.32
C PHE A 12 25.80 18.98 0.85
N SER A 13 25.89 18.01 1.76
CA SER A 13 25.50 16.63 1.49
C SER A 13 24.00 16.58 1.29
N SER A 14 23.53 16.55 0.04
CA SER A 14 22.15 16.27 -0.29
C SER A 14 21.84 14.81 0.05
N VAL A 15 21.30 14.59 1.24
CA VAL A 15 20.71 13.31 1.63
C VAL A 15 19.50 13.09 0.71
N LEU A 16 19.63 12.22 -0.29
CA LEU A 16 18.52 11.72 -1.08
C LEU A 16 17.59 10.92 -0.14
N SER A 17 16.71 11.62 0.53
CA SER A 17 15.62 11.00 1.29
C SER A 17 14.72 10.30 0.28
N PHE A 18 14.76 8.97 0.24
CA PHE A 18 13.75 8.14 -0.42
C PHE A 18 12.44 8.25 0.37
N GLY A 19 11.87 9.46 0.36
CA GLY A 19 10.65 9.79 1.07
C GLY A 19 9.44 9.05 0.50
N GLN A 20 8.45 8.76 1.37
CA GLN A 20 7.11 8.35 0.95
C GLN A 20 6.47 9.47 0.12
N ILE A 21 5.45 9.12 -0.69
CA ILE A 21 4.65 10.14 -1.37
C ILE A 21 4.01 11.03 -0.31
N PRO A 22 4.17 12.36 -0.38
CA PRO A 22 3.56 13.24 0.59
C PRO A 22 2.04 13.13 0.57
N VAL A 23 1.42 13.04 1.75
CA VAL A 23 -0.03 13.11 1.89
C VAL A 23 -0.52 14.48 1.42
N ASN A 24 -1.71 14.54 0.84
CA ASN A 24 -2.37 15.66 0.16
C ASN A 24 -1.89 15.92 -1.28
N ASN A 25 -0.91 15.18 -1.82
CA ASN A 25 -0.59 15.29 -3.24
C ASN A 25 -1.66 14.57 -4.08
N ILE A 26 -2.05 15.21 -5.19
CA ILE A 26 -2.86 14.57 -6.22
C ILE A 26 -1.91 13.71 -7.06
N ILE A 27 -2.26 12.44 -7.18
CA ILE A 27 -1.49 11.47 -7.94
C ILE A 27 -2.30 11.13 -9.18
N LYS A 28 -1.63 11.11 -10.33
CA LYS A 28 -2.23 10.60 -11.57
C LYS A 28 -1.72 9.16 -11.78
N PRO A 29 -2.38 8.14 -11.19
CA PRO A 29 -1.97 6.77 -11.43
C PRO A 29 -2.15 6.46 -12.91
N GLY A 30 -1.22 5.70 -13.47
CA GLY A 30 -1.30 5.22 -14.83
C GLY A 30 -2.61 4.45 -15.06
N VAL A 31 -3.07 4.44 -16.29
CA VAL A 31 -4.25 3.68 -16.73
C VAL A 31 -3.91 2.25 -17.15
N LYS A 32 -2.67 1.79 -16.89
CA LYS A 32 -2.24 0.42 -17.23
C LYS A 32 -3.16 -0.58 -16.56
N THR A 33 -3.81 -1.38 -17.38
CA THR A 33 -4.65 -2.47 -16.94
C THR A 33 -3.80 -3.62 -16.43
N MET A 34 -4.14 -4.16 -15.27
CA MET A 34 -3.49 -5.30 -14.63
C MET A 34 -4.39 -6.53 -14.68
N LYS A 35 -3.81 -7.72 -14.78
CA LYS A 35 -4.54 -8.97 -14.63
C LYS A 35 -5.17 -9.02 -13.24
N ASN A 36 -6.42 -9.45 -13.16
CA ASN A 36 -7.17 -9.59 -11.92
C ASN A 36 -7.37 -11.06 -11.60
N ALA A 37 -6.87 -11.51 -10.48
CA ALA A 37 -7.00 -12.89 -10.02
C ALA A 37 -8.44 -13.23 -9.57
N ASN A 38 -9.30 -12.22 -9.43
CA ASN A 38 -10.67 -12.36 -8.92
C ASN A 38 -11.67 -11.56 -9.78
N GLY A 39 -11.56 -11.67 -11.09
CA GLY A 39 -12.48 -11.01 -12.04
C GLY A 39 -11.79 -10.56 -13.31
N ASP A 40 -12.42 -9.61 -14.00
CA ASP A 40 -11.91 -9.03 -15.23
C ASP A 40 -10.68 -8.13 -14.97
N PRO A 41 -9.77 -8.00 -15.96
CA PRO A 41 -8.63 -7.10 -15.84
C PRO A 41 -9.06 -5.66 -15.48
N SER A 42 -8.33 -5.03 -14.54
CA SER A 42 -8.72 -3.72 -14.01
C SER A 42 -7.48 -2.84 -13.70
N ASN A 43 -7.71 -1.65 -13.20
CA ASN A 43 -6.70 -0.74 -12.69
C ASN A 43 -7.28 0.15 -11.59
N ILE A 44 -6.43 0.85 -10.85
CA ILE A 44 -6.90 1.64 -9.70
C ILE A 44 -7.85 2.78 -10.05
N ARG A 45 -7.92 3.23 -11.32
CA ARG A 45 -8.90 4.22 -11.76
C ARG A 45 -10.27 3.59 -11.97
N LEU A 46 -10.32 2.40 -12.58
CA LEU A 46 -11.56 1.64 -12.76
C LEU A 46 -12.13 1.15 -11.42
N GLU A 47 -11.25 0.86 -10.46
CA GLU A 47 -11.65 0.48 -9.10
C GLU A 47 -12.09 1.67 -8.23
N SER A 48 -11.83 2.91 -8.66
CA SER A 48 -12.22 4.11 -7.91
C SER A 48 -13.72 4.36 -8.00
N LYS A 49 -14.30 4.81 -6.90
CA LYS A 49 -15.69 5.25 -6.79
C LYS A 49 -15.77 6.73 -6.44
N GLU A 50 -16.96 7.24 -6.21
CA GLU A 50 -17.22 8.67 -5.94
C GLU A 50 -16.34 9.21 -4.79
N ASN A 51 -16.28 8.48 -3.67
CA ASN A 51 -15.49 8.88 -2.49
C ASN A 51 -14.03 8.38 -2.53
N GLY A 52 -13.58 7.81 -3.67
CA GLY A 52 -12.18 7.44 -3.90
C GLY A 52 -11.90 5.96 -3.93
N VAL A 53 -10.64 5.59 -3.65
CA VAL A 53 -10.17 4.20 -3.69
C VAL A 53 -9.13 3.91 -2.63
N ILE A 54 -9.26 2.75 -1.99
CA ILE A 54 -8.28 2.16 -1.08
C ILE A 54 -7.49 1.11 -1.84
N VAL A 55 -6.18 1.29 -1.90
CA VAL A 55 -5.20 0.36 -2.50
C VAL A 55 -4.43 -0.29 -1.37
N VAL A 56 -4.46 -1.62 -1.29
CA VAL A 56 -3.71 -2.39 -0.31
C VAL A 56 -2.70 -3.28 -1.03
N PHE A 57 -1.42 -2.97 -0.92
CA PHE A 57 -0.38 -3.89 -1.36
C PHE A 57 -0.38 -5.12 -0.47
N SER A 58 -0.56 -6.28 -1.07
CA SER A 58 -0.71 -7.57 -0.39
C SER A 58 0.11 -8.66 -1.09
N CYS A 59 0.10 -9.87 -0.57
CA CYS A 59 0.75 -11.03 -1.17
C CYS A 59 0.20 -12.32 -0.53
N ASN A 60 0.60 -13.49 -1.06
CA ASN A 60 0.02 -14.76 -0.66
C ASN A 60 0.69 -15.41 0.56
N THR A 61 1.87 -14.96 1.00
CA THR A 61 2.70 -15.72 1.96
C THR A 61 3.33 -14.90 3.08
N CYS A 62 3.16 -13.56 3.09
CA CYS A 62 3.71 -12.74 4.16
C CYS A 62 3.00 -13.02 5.49
N PRO A 63 3.70 -13.37 6.58
CA PRO A 63 3.06 -13.60 7.89
C PRO A 63 2.24 -12.42 8.41
N PHE A 64 2.57 -11.21 8.02
CA PHE A 64 1.76 -10.03 8.34
C PHE A 64 0.47 -9.96 7.52
N VAL A 65 0.40 -10.62 6.37
CA VAL A 65 -0.83 -10.76 5.57
C VAL A 65 -1.62 -11.96 6.04
N VAL A 66 -1.06 -13.16 5.91
CA VAL A 66 -1.77 -14.44 6.09
C VAL A 66 -1.85 -14.92 7.53
N GLY A 67 -1.07 -14.29 8.43
CA GLY A 67 -0.99 -14.69 9.82
C GLY A 67 0.21 -15.60 10.15
N SER A 68 0.41 -15.82 11.44
CA SER A 68 1.41 -16.69 12.04
C SER A 68 0.91 -17.16 13.40
N SER A 69 1.69 -17.98 14.11
CA SER A 69 1.37 -18.39 15.49
C SER A 69 1.22 -17.22 16.48
N TYR A 70 1.79 -16.07 16.16
CA TYR A 70 1.82 -14.90 17.06
C TYR A 70 0.97 -13.73 16.58
N PHE A 71 0.48 -13.77 15.36
CA PHE A 71 -0.28 -12.68 14.75
C PHE A 71 -1.32 -13.24 13.77
N PRO A 72 -2.60 -12.85 13.87
CA PRO A 72 -3.68 -13.45 13.07
C PRO A 72 -3.62 -13.08 11.57
N GLY A 73 -2.73 -12.14 11.18
CA GLY A 73 -2.67 -11.59 9.83
C GLY A 73 -3.75 -10.54 9.59
N TRP A 74 -3.52 -9.69 8.62
CA TRP A 74 -4.48 -8.63 8.28
C TRP A 74 -5.48 -9.04 7.18
N GLU A 75 -5.20 -10.10 6.39
CA GLU A 75 -6.11 -10.51 5.33
C GLU A 75 -7.48 -10.96 5.84
N ASN A 76 -7.57 -11.40 7.09
CA ASN A 76 -8.85 -11.73 7.75
C ASN A 76 -9.79 -10.53 7.88
N GLN A 77 -9.28 -9.30 7.73
CA GLN A 77 -10.06 -8.06 7.76
C GLN A 77 -10.46 -7.56 6.35
N TYR A 78 -9.86 -8.09 5.27
CA TYR A 78 -10.01 -7.51 3.93
C TYR A 78 -11.46 -7.48 3.44
N ASN A 79 -12.20 -8.59 3.58
CA ASN A 79 -13.61 -8.63 3.16
C ASN A 79 -14.48 -7.64 3.96
N ALA A 80 -14.26 -7.53 5.27
CA ALA A 80 -15.00 -6.56 6.10
C ALA A 80 -14.63 -5.09 5.76
N LEU A 81 -13.35 -4.83 5.48
CA LEU A 81 -12.89 -3.50 5.04
C LEU A 81 -13.42 -3.15 3.65
N HIS A 82 -13.45 -4.13 2.73
CA HIS A 82 -14.06 -3.97 1.41
C HIS A 82 -15.54 -3.64 1.53
N SER A 83 -16.31 -4.42 2.32
CA SER A 83 -17.74 -4.15 2.53
C SER A 83 -17.97 -2.75 3.12
N MET A 84 -17.15 -2.36 4.10
CA MET A 84 -17.21 -1.01 4.67
C MET A 84 -16.92 0.08 3.63
N ALA A 85 -15.91 -0.11 2.79
CA ALA A 85 -15.57 0.81 1.71
C ALA A 85 -16.71 0.92 0.69
N GLN A 86 -17.24 -0.23 0.22
CA GLN A 86 -18.34 -0.29 -0.73
C GLN A 86 -19.60 0.45 -0.25
N ASN A 87 -19.97 0.26 1.02
CA ASN A 87 -21.12 0.93 1.64
C ASN A 87 -20.96 2.46 1.77
N ASN A 88 -19.78 2.97 1.48
CA ASN A 88 -19.43 4.39 1.52
C ASN A 88 -18.95 4.92 0.16
N ASP A 89 -19.28 4.24 -0.94
CA ASP A 89 -18.85 4.61 -2.30
C ASP A 89 -17.33 4.80 -2.44
N ILE A 90 -16.57 3.94 -1.78
CA ILE A 90 -15.11 3.87 -1.85
C ILE A 90 -14.73 2.55 -2.51
N GLY A 91 -13.89 2.60 -3.53
CA GLY A 91 -13.26 1.41 -4.11
C GLY A 91 -12.28 0.77 -3.13
N PHE A 92 -12.08 -0.55 -3.25
CA PHE A 92 -11.10 -1.26 -2.45
C PHE A 92 -10.45 -2.35 -3.31
N VAL A 93 -9.14 -2.30 -3.46
CA VAL A 93 -8.38 -3.19 -4.35
C VAL A 93 -7.11 -3.70 -3.68
N LEU A 94 -6.84 -4.99 -3.86
CA LEU A 94 -5.59 -5.62 -3.46
C LEU A 94 -4.61 -5.65 -4.63
N ILE A 95 -3.31 -5.42 -4.34
CA ILE A 95 -2.25 -5.40 -5.34
C ILE A 95 -1.12 -6.34 -4.91
N ASN A 96 -0.77 -7.31 -5.77
CA ASN A 96 0.41 -8.15 -5.57
C ASN A 96 1.56 -7.68 -6.45
N SER A 97 2.59 -7.13 -5.81
CA SER A 97 3.79 -6.56 -6.44
C SER A 97 5.06 -7.38 -6.17
N ASN A 98 4.93 -8.63 -5.71
CA ASN A 98 6.07 -9.49 -5.38
C ASN A 98 6.68 -10.13 -6.63
N GLU A 99 7.24 -9.33 -7.52
CA GLU A 99 7.75 -9.79 -8.81
C GLU A 99 8.84 -10.87 -8.69
N ALA A 100 9.73 -10.78 -7.70
CA ALA A 100 10.76 -11.81 -7.47
C ALA A 100 10.20 -13.16 -6.97
N LYS A 101 8.90 -13.26 -6.70
CA LYS A 101 8.17 -14.47 -6.32
C LYS A 101 7.15 -14.91 -7.39
N ARG A 102 7.17 -14.26 -8.56
CA ARG A 102 6.17 -14.42 -9.62
C ARG A 102 6.18 -15.82 -10.25
N ASN A 103 7.32 -16.48 -10.27
CA ASN A 103 7.46 -17.87 -10.76
C ASN A 103 7.12 -18.94 -9.70
N GLY A 104 6.53 -18.54 -8.57
CA GLY A 104 6.20 -19.43 -7.46
C GLY A 104 4.97 -18.95 -6.69
N VAL A 105 5.14 -18.75 -5.38
CA VAL A 105 4.05 -18.51 -4.42
C VAL A 105 3.20 -17.25 -4.68
N ASP A 106 3.69 -16.31 -5.44
CA ASP A 106 2.97 -15.10 -5.87
C ASP A 106 2.70 -15.11 -7.39
N SER A 107 2.69 -16.31 -8.05
CA SER A 107 2.26 -16.44 -9.44
C SER A 107 0.79 -16.08 -9.60
N PHE A 108 0.37 -15.77 -10.83
CA PHE A 108 -1.02 -15.41 -11.10
C PHE A 108 -1.98 -16.55 -10.74
N GLU A 109 -1.60 -17.80 -11.00
CA GLU A 109 -2.42 -18.96 -10.62
C GLU A 109 -2.50 -19.14 -9.10
N GLU A 110 -1.42 -18.92 -8.37
CA GLU A 110 -1.45 -18.95 -6.90
C GLU A 110 -2.26 -17.77 -6.33
N MET A 111 -2.25 -16.59 -6.95
CA MET A 111 -3.13 -15.49 -6.59
C MET A 111 -4.60 -15.86 -6.75
N LYS A 112 -5.01 -16.53 -7.85
CA LYS A 112 -6.38 -17.01 -8.05
C LYS A 112 -6.79 -18.00 -6.96
N LYS A 113 -5.94 -18.98 -6.67
CA LYS A 113 -6.20 -19.97 -5.60
C LYS A 113 -6.36 -19.27 -4.25
N HIS A 114 -5.48 -18.31 -3.96
CA HIS A 114 -5.49 -17.55 -2.71
C HIS A 114 -6.77 -16.72 -2.56
N ALA A 115 -7.16 -15.99 -3.61
CA ALA A 115 -8.39 -15.20 -3.64
C ALA A 115 -9.63 -16.08 -3.43
N LYS A 116 -9.70 -17.23 -4.10
CA LYS A 116 -10.78 -18.21 -3.94
C LYS A 116 -10.83 -18.79 -2.54
N LYS A 117 -9.68 -19.21 -1.97
CA LYS A 117 -9.57 -19.78 -0.63
C LYS A 117 -10.07 -18.81 0.45
N ASN A 118 -9.77 -17.53 0.29
CA ASN A 118 -10.12 -16.49 1.27
C ASN A 118 -11.45 -15.77 0.93
N ASN A 119 -12.18 -16.26 -0.08
CA ASN A 119 -13.44 -15.67 -0.55
C ASN A 119 -13.32 -14.16 -0.76
N TYR A 120 -12.26 -13.72 -1.43
CA TYR A 120 -12.07 -12.29 -1.70
C TYR A 120 -13.22 -11.75 -2.54
N SER A 121 -13.86 -10.70 -2.06
CA SER A 121 -14.96 -10.01 -2.73
C SER A 121 -14.50 -8.77 -3.52
N MET A 122 -13.20 -8.45 -3.48
CA MET A 122 -12.56 -7.34 -4.16
C MET A 122 -11.62 -7.83 -5.25
N SER A 123 -11.25 -6.94 -6.17
CA SER A 123 -10.21 -7.17 -7.16
C SER A 123 -8.86 -7.45 -6.49
N TYR A 124 -8.12 -8.44 -7.03
CA TYR A 124 -6.76 -8.75 -6.63
C TYR A 124 -5.84 -8.70 -7.85
N LEU A 125 -5.20 -7.55 -8.03
CA LEU A 125 -4.48 -7.19 -9.25
C LEU A 125 -3.01 -7.58 -9.18
N LEU A 126 -2.49 -8.06 -10.31
CA LEU A 126 -1.09 -8.42 -10.48
C LEU A 126 -0.30 -7.23 -11.01
N ASP A 127 0.55 -6.65 -10.17
CA ASP A 127 1.45 -5.54 -10.51
C ASP A 127 2.77 -6.09 -11.07
N GLU A 128 2.82 -6.24 -12.39
CA GLU A 128 4.00 -6.72 -13.11
C GLU A 128 5.19 -5.75 -12.89
N ASN A 129 6.38 -6.30 -12.72
CA ASN A 129 7.62 -5.55 -12.45
C ASN A 129 7.56 -4.61 -11.25
N SER A 130 6.57 -4.80 -10.36
CA SER A 130 6.31 -3.90 -9.22
C SER A 130 6.16 -2.43 -9.63
N GLU A 131 5.61 -2.15 -10.83
CA GLU A 131 5.54 -0.81 -11.39
C GLU A 131 4.70 0.14 -10.54
N LEU A 132 3.50 -0.30 -10.14
CA LEU A 132 2.61 0.48 -9.28
C LEU A 132 3.22 0.66 -7.87
N ALA A 133 3.82 -0.41 -7.33
CA ALA A 133 4.51 -0.33 -6.05
C ALA A 133 5.68 0.66 -6.07
N ASN A 134 6.42 0.72 -7.19
CA ASN A 134 7.51 1.67 -7.37
C ASN A 134 6.99 3.11 -7.51
N PHE A 135 5.94 3.30 -8.31
CA PHE A 135 5.29 4.59 -8.50
C PHE A 135 4.75 5.15 -7.17
N LEU A 136 4.03 4.32 -6.39
CA LEU A 136 3.47 4.72 -5.09
C LEU A 136 4.49 4.66 -3.95
N LYS A 137 5.73 4.24 -4.21
CA LYS A 137 6.78 4.03 -3.19
C LYS A 137 6.32 3.11 -2.05
N ALA A 138 5.51 2.11 -2.39
CA ALA A 138 5.07 1.09 -1.44
C ALA A 138 6.28 0.30 -0.92
N LYS A 139 6.30 -0.02 0.37
CA LYS A 139 7.47 -0.63 1.03
C LYS A 139 7.23 -2.08 1.43
N THR A 140 6.05 -2.38 1.94
CA THR A 140 5.74 -3.65 2.60
C THR A 140 4.43 -4.24 2.10
N THR A 141 4.18 -5.50 2.46
CA THR A 141 2.86 -6.12 2.44
C THR A 141 2.45 -6.50 3.87
N PRO A 142 1.30 -5.97 4.39
CA PRO A 142 0.47 -4.98 3.70
C PRO A 142 1.04 -3.55 3.76
N HIS A 143 0.58 -2.69 2.83
CA HIS A 143 0.77 -1.23 2.86
C HIS A 143 -0.45 -0.58 2.22
N VAL A 144 -1.10 0.31 2.94
CA VAL A 144 -2.34 0.98 2.54
C VAL A 144 -2.05 2.34 1.92
N PHE A 145 -2.77 2.66 0.82
CA PHE A 145 -2.89 3.99 0.26
C PHE A 145 -4.38 4.27 0.05
N PHE A 146 -4.89 5.35 0.63
CA PHE A 146 -6.26 5.78 0.42
C PHE A 146 -6.27 7.12 -0.32
N PHE A 147 -6.85 7.11 -1.51
CA PHE A 147 -7.05 8.28 -2.36
C PHE A 147 -8.51 8.70 -2.33
N ASP A 148 -8.78 10.01 -2.24
CA ASP A 148 -10.13 10.56 -2.42
C ASP A 148 -10.58 10.51 -3.89
N GLY A 149 -11.81 10.92 -4.18
CA GLY A 149 -12.38 10.91 -5.54
C GLY A 149 -11.61 11.76 -6.56
N SER A 150 -10.73 12.65 -6.12
CA SER A 150 -9.82 13.44 -6.96
C SER A 150 -8.42 12.82 -7.08
N PHE A 151 -8.22 11.60 -6.59
CA PHE A 151 -6.91 10.93 -6.48
C PHE A 151 -5.89 11.70 -5.62
N ARG A 152 -6.36 12.45 -4.63
CA ARG A 152 -5.51 13.01 -3.58
C ARG A 152 -5.24 11.94 -2.53
N LEU A 153 -3.97 11.71 -2.21
CA LEU A 153 -3.60 10.78 -1.13
C LEU A 153 -4.02 11.38 0.23
N ILE A 154 -4.99 10.77 0.89
CA ILE A 154 -5.53 11.24 2.18
C ILE A 154 -5.03 10.41 3.36
N TYR A 155 -4.60 9.16 3.12
CA TYR A 155 -3.97 8.32 4.13
C TYR A 155 -2.97 7.33 3.50
N THR A 156 -1.88 7.05 4.21
CA THR A 156 -0.98 5.93 3.90
C THR A 156 -0.40 5.31 5.16
N GLY A 157 -0.21 3.98 5.17
CA GLY A 157 0.40 3.27 6.29
C GLY A 157 -0.17 1.89 6.56
N SER A 158 -0.34 1.56 7.85
CA SER A 158 -0.87 0.28 8.33
C SER A 158 -2.40 0.27 8.40
N ILE A 159 -3.00 -0.92 8.41
CA ILE A 159 -4.45 -1.12 8.62
C ILE A 159 -4.83 -0.74 10.06
N ASP A 160 -4.05 -1.20 11.03
CA ASP A 160 -4.21 -0.94 12.46
C ASP A 160 -2.87 -1.09 13.20
N ASN A 161 -2.88 -1.14 14.53
CA ASN A 161 -1.70 -1.32 15.36
C ASN A 161 -1.69 -2.64 16.16
N ILE A 162 -2.52 -3.61 15.83
CA ILE A 162 -2.65 -4.86 16.62
C ILE A 162 -1.36 -5.71 16.62
N TRP A 163 -0.47 -5.49 15.65
CA TRP A 163 0.85 -6.12 15.58
C TRP A 163 1.81 -5.67 16.69
N ASP A 164 1.56 -4.49 17.29
CA ASP A 164 2.42 -3.94 18.34
C ASP A 164 2.00 -4.47 19.71
N GLY A 165 2.72 -5.44 20.23
CA GLY A 165 2.47 -6.01 21.55
C GLY A 165 2.65 -5.02 22.71
N LYS A 166 3.27 -3.85 22.47
CA LYS A 166 3.47 -2.80 23.47
C LYS A 166 2.42 -1.68 23.37
N ARG A 167 1.47 -1.78 22.45
CA ARG A 167 0.42 -0.77 22.27
C ARG A 167 -0.43 -0.61 23.54
N LYS A 168 -0.76 0.63 23.89
CA LYS A 168 -1.61 0.94 25.06
C LYS A 168 -3.11 0.73 24.77
N LYS A 169 -3.50 0.80 23.48
CA LYS A 169 -4.88 0.59 23.02
C LYS A 169 -4.89 0.17 21.56
N ASP A 170 -5.94 -0.51 21.15
CA ASP A 170 -6.18 -0.86 19.75
C ASP A 170 -6.63 0.38 18.95
N ILE A 171 -5.99 0.61 17.81
CA ILE A 171 -6.32 1.72 16.91
C ILE A 171 -6.50 1.16 15.51
N SER A 172 -7.72 1.21 15.00
CA SER A 172 -8.07 0.80 13.64
C SER A 172 -7.86 1.95 12.67
N PHE A 173 -6.61 2.21 12.26
CA PHE A 173 -6.25 3.39 11.46
C PHE A 173 -7.09 3.52 10.20
N LEU A 174 -7.22 2.45 9.40
CA LEU A 174 -7.96 2.48 8.14
C LEU A 174 -9.46 2.69 8.35
N LYS A 175 -10.09 1.95 9.28
CA LYS A 175 -11.52 2.14 9.61
C LYS A 175 -11.80 3.55 10.09
N ASN A 176 -10.93 4.10 10.96
CA ASN A 176 -11.06 5.47 11.45
C ASN A 176 -10.91 6.49 10.32
N THR A 177 -10.02 6.21 9.36
CA THR A 177 -9.83 7.07 8.18
C THR A 177 -11.07 7.06 7.28
N ILE A 178 -11.64 5.89 6.99
CA ILE A 178 -12.89 5.78 6.20
C ILE A 178 -13.99 6.61 6.88
N ASN A 179 -14.24 6.38 8.17
CA ASN A 179 -15.27 7.10 8.93
C ASN A 179 -15.04 8.62 8.94
N ALA A 180 -13.80 9.06 9.13
CA ALA A 180 -13.48 10.49 9.13
C ALA A 180 -13.70 11.12 7.75
N HIS A 181 -13.29 10.42 6.68
CA HIS A 181 -13.43 10.89 5.30
C HIS A 181 -14.91 11.10 4.93
N VAL A 182 -15.74 10.09 5.09
CA VAL A 182 -17.15 10.14 4.72
C VAL A 182 -17.99 11.10 5.60
N SER A 183 -17.52 11.36 6.82
CA SER A 183 -18.16 12.31 7.73
C SER A 183 -17.63 13.74 7.59
N GLY A 184 -16.75 14.02 6.61
CA GLY A 184 -16.12 15.35 6.45
C GLY A 184 -15.23 15.76 7.62
N LYS A 185 -14.84 14.82 8.49
CA LYS A 185 -13.98 15.08 9.65
C LYS A 185 -12.50 15.04 9.29
N LYS A 186 -11.68 15.73 10.11
CA LYS A 186 -10.22 15.71 9.93
C LYS A 186 -9.63 14.33 10.17
N ILE A 187 -8.95 13.78 9.15
CA ILE A 187 -8.21 12.52 9.26
C ILE A 187 -6.99 12.70 10.16
N LYS A 188 -6.88 11.88 11.19
CA LYS A 188 -5.73 11.85 12.12
C LYS A 188 -5.51 10.41 12.64
N PRO A 189 -4.28 9.86 12.50
CA PRO A 189 -3.16 10.39 11.68
C PRO A 189 -3.43 10.22 10.18
N LYS A 190 -2.85 11.07 9.35
CA LYS A 190 -2.87 10.92 7.88
C LYS A 190 -1.82 9.93 7.37
N GLN A 191 -0.84 9.60 8.20
CA GLN A 191 0.24 8.69 7.87
C GLN A 191 0.66 7.90 9.10
N THR A 192 0.91 6.58 8.90
CA THR A 192 1.52 5.69 9.89
C THR A 192 2.67 4.91 9.24
N SER A 193 3.58 4.34 10.05
CA SER A 193 4.58 3.42 9.52
C SER A 193 3.92 2.14 9.04
N PRO A 194 4.04 1.76 7.76
CA PRO A 194 3.54 0.48 7.31
C PRO A 194 4.37 -0.66 7.94
N LYS A 195 3.68 -1.63 8.51
CA LYS A 195 4.31 -2.82 9.09
C LYS A 195 4.03 -4.03 8.20
N GLY A 196 5.06 -4.82 7.92
CA GLY A 196 4.93 -5.98 7.03
C GLY A 196 6.27 -6.46 6.49
N CYS A 197 6.23 -7.49 5.64
CA CYS A 197 7.38 -7.95 4.89
C CYS A 197 7.67 -6.99 3.73
N SER A 198 8.94 -6.75 3.41
CA SER A 198 9.30 -5.96 2.24
C SER A 198 8.73 -6.57 0.95
N ILE A 199 8.23 -5.73 0.04
CA ILE A 199 7.82 -6.14 -1.31
C ILE A 199 9.03 -6.78 -2.02
N LYS A 200 8.85 -7.96 -2.60
CA LYS A 200 9.91 -8.75 -3.24
C LYS A 200 10.10 -8.32 -4.70
N ARG A 201 10.89 -7.27 -4.89
CA ARG A 201 11.25 -6.74 -6.21
C ARG A 201 12.38 -7.53 -6.83
N ILE A 202 12.42 -7.59 -8.16
CA ILE A 202 13.61 -8.04 -8.88
C ILE A 202 14.68 -6.95 -8.68
N LYS A 203 15.87 -7.35 -8.25
CA LYS A 203 17.03 -6.46 -8.24
C LYS A 203 17.39 -6.15 -9.69
N LYS A 204 17.43 -4.87 -10.05
CA LYS A 204 18.10 -4.49 -11.30
C LYS A 204 19.58 -4.75 -11.09
N GLU A 205 20.19 -5.56 -11.96
CA GLU A 205 21.64 -5.65 -12.05
C GLU A 205 22.17 -4.23 -12.30
N PRO A 206 23.20 -3.76 -11.57
CA PRO A 206 23.87 -2.54 -11.97
C PRO A 206 24.37 -2.77 -13.40
N ASN A 207 24.02 -1.87 -14.31
CA ASN A 207 24.44 -1.92 -15.71
C ASN A 207 25.96 -2.19 -15.75
N GLN A 208 26.35 -3.30 -16.39
CA GLN A 208 27.70 -3.54 -16.80
C GLN A 208 28.12 -2.52 -17.86
#